data_62d0d4f97b36f765a385a17810047307
#
_entry.id   62d0d4f97b36f765a385a17810047307
#
_cell.length_a   1.000
_cell.length_b   1.000
_cell.length_c   1.000
_cell.angle_alpha   90.00
_cell.angle_beta   90.00
_cell.angle_gamma   90.00
#
_symmetry.space_group_name_H-M   'P 1'
#
loop_
_entity.id
_entity.type
_entity.pdbx_description
1 polymer ?
#
loop_
_entity_poly.entity_id
_entity_poly.type
_entity_poly.pdbx_seq_one_letter_code
_entity_poly.pdbx_strand_id
1 'polypeptide(L)'
;MTEDVKKIAEELVIAAKIAYTRGIQTGSGGNVSARVPGKDLMIVKASGGSFADCAPDKFVITDFDGNLVEGEGKPTREALLHGLLYRICPEVNAVVHTHSPYSIAWASTEKPLPRTTWHSKLKICADIPTLNVPAAMVKPEYFSMVEEIYKENPDLPAFLLVDHGLVAVGKDAINAEHNAELIEETAQVAILKAAVSKLGL
;
A
#
# COMPACT_ATOMS: atom_id res chain seq x y z
N MET A 1 -3.96 3.46 -24.11
CA MET A 1 -3.51 2.25 -23.35
C MET A 1 -3.45 1.03 -24.25
N THR A 2 -2.34 0.25 -24.17
CA THR A 2 -2.24 -1.07 -24.82
C THR A 2 -3.14 -2.10 -24.14
N GLU A 3 -3.35 -3.27 -24.76
CA GLU A 3 -4.19 -4.34 -24.19
C GLU A 3 -3.66 -4.84 -22.82
N ASP A 4 -2.34 -4.97 -22.70
CA ASP A 4 -1.72 -5.39 -21.43
C ASP A 4 -1.94 -4.36 -20.32
N VAL A 5 -1.84 -3.07 -20.63
CA VAL A 5 -2.11 -1.99 -19.65
C VAL A 5 -3.58 -1.97 -19.23
N LYS A 6 -4.52 -2.30 -20.13
CA LYS A 6 -5.94 -2.42 -19.77
C LYS A 6 -6.19 -3.56 -18.79
N LYS A 7 -5.58 -4.73 -19.00
CA LYS A 7 -5.68 -5.87 -18.06
C LYS A 7 -5.14 -5.50 -16.68
N ILE A 8 -4.00 -4.81 -16.62
CA ILE A 8 -3.44 -4.32 -15.35
C ILE A 8 -4.41 -3.33 -14.68
N ALA A 9 -5.04 -2.43 -15.44
CA ALA A 9 -6.04 -1.52 -14.91
C ALA A 9 -7.26 -2.26 -14.34
N GLU A 10 -7.72 -3.32 -15.00
CA GLU A 10 -8.82 -4.17 -14.52
C GLU A 10 -8.46 -4.88 -13.21
N GLU A 11 -7.24 -5.41 -13.09
CA GLU A 11 -6.76 -6.02 -11.84
C GLU A 11 -6.68 -4.99 -10.70
N LEU A 12 -6.20 -3.77 -10.98
CA LEU A 12 -6.18 -2.68 -10.01
C LEU A 12 -7.60 -2.26 -9.57
N VAL A 13 -8.58 -2.29 -10.49
CA VAL A 13 -10.00 -2.05 -10.15
C VAL A 13 -10.49 -3.12 -9.18
N ILE A 14 -10.17 -4.40 -9.42
CA ILE A 14 -10.57 -5.50 -8.54
C ILE A 14 -9.95 -5.30 -7.16
N ALA A 15 -8.63 -5.08 -7.07
CA ALA A 15 -7.93 -4.84 -5.81
C ALA A 15 -8.53 -3.65 -5.03
N ALA A 16 -8.75 -2.51 -5.70
CA ALA A 16 -9.36 -1.34 -5.08
C ALA A 16 -10.75 -1.62 -4.51
N LYS A 17 -11.60 -2.34 -5.26
CA LYS A 17 -12.96 -2.70 -4.82
C LYS A 17 -12.96 -3.70 -3.67
N ILE A 18 -12.02 -4.65 -3.64
CA ILE A 18 -11.84 -5.57 -2.51
C ILE A 18 -11.50 -4.75 -1.26
N ALA A 19 -10.47 -3.92 -1.31
CA ALA A 19 -10.05 -3.06 -0.19
C ALA A 19 -11.20 -2.18 0.36
N TYR A 20 -12.03 -1.62 -0.54
CA TYR A 20 -13.21 -0.86 -0.13
C TYR A 20 -14.26 -1.74 0.54
N THR A 21 -14.58 -2.90 -0.06
CA THR A 21 -15.58 -3.84 0.45
C THR A 21 -15.19 -4.42 1.80
N ARG A 22 -13.90 -4.67 2.01
CA ARG A 22 -13.34 -5.13 3.28
C ARG A 22 -13.29 -4.03 4.36
N GLY A 23 -13.53 -2.77 3.97
CA GLY A 23 -13.50 -1.64 4.89
C GLY A 23 -12.12 -1.19 5.31
N ILE A 24 -11.07 -1.64 4.62
CA ILE A 24 -9.69 -1.21 4.87
C ILE A 24 -9.35 0.11 4.17
N GLN A 25 -10.24 0.56 3.27
CA GLN A 25 -10.19 1.89 2.67
C GLN A 25 -11.57 2.50 2.59
N THR A 26 -11.70 3.78 2.91
CA THR A 26 -12.97 4.52 2.85
C THR A 26 -12.81 5.86 2.13
N GLY A 27 -13.92 6.41 1.65
CA GLY A 27 -13.95 7.72 1.00
C GLY A 27 -13.08 7.79 -0.26
N SER A 28 -12.46 8.94 -0.48
CA SER A 28 -11.58 9.22 -1.63
C SER A 28 -10.09 9.09 -1.32
N GLY A 29 -9.76 8.59 -0.12
CA GLY A 29 -8.37 8.32 0.28
C GLY A 29 -7.78 7.10 -0.40
N GLY A 30 -6.54 6.79 -0.04
CA GLY A 30 -5.80 5.66 -0.57
C GLY A 30 -5.49 5.77 -2.07
N ASN A 31 -4.60 4.93 -2.51
CA ASN A 31 -4.23 4.84 -3.92
C ASN A 31 -3.62 3.48 -4.23
N VAL A 32 -3.70 3.09 -5.50
CA VAL A 32 -3.18 1.83 -6.02
C VAL A 32 -2.43 2.09 -7.31
N SER A 33 -1.38 1.33 -7.54
CA SER A 33 -0.64 1.36 -8.79
C SER A 33 -0.08 -0.01 -9.16
N ALA A 34 0.30 -0.16 -10.42
CA ALA A 34 1.08 -1.28 -10.89
C ALA A 34 2.13 -0.85 -11.91
N ARG A 35 3.26 -1.55 -11.94
CA ARG A 35 4.33 -1.37 -12.92
C ARG A 35 3.83 -1.72 -14.32
N VAL A 36 4.20 -0.95 -15.32
CA VAL A 36 4.01 -1.34 -16.72
C VAL A 36 5.17 -2.26 -17.14
N PRO A 37 4.90 -3.50 -17.55
CA PRO A 37 5.94 -4.46 -17.86
C PRO A 37 6.96 -3.94 -18.89
N GLY A 38 8.25 -4.11 -18.58
CA GLY A 38 9.37 -3.74 -19.48
C GLY A 38 9.56 -2.24 -19.66
N LYS A 39 8.96 -1.40 -18.82
CA LYS A 39 9.09 0.06 -18.88
C LYS A 39 9.27 0.66 -17.49
N ASP A 40 9.96 1.80 -17.41
CA ASP A 40 10.03 2.62 -16.20
C ASP A 40 8.79 3.51 -16.07
N LEU A 41 7.61 2.86 -16.19
CA LEU A 41 6.30 3.47 -16.11
C LEU A 41 5.43 2.70 -15.12
N MET A 42 4.46 3.38 -14.55
CA MET A 42 3.41 2.77 -13.73
C MET A 42 2.03 3.30 -14.14
N ILE A 43 1.04 2.44 -14.04
CA ILE A 43 -0.36 2.82 -14.07
C ILE A 43 -0.80 3.09 -12.63
N VAL A 44 -1.37 4.26 -12.36
CA VAL A 44 -1.72 4.70 -11.02
C VAL A 44 -3.10 5.34 -11.01
N LYS A 45 -3.84 5.14 -9.91
CA LYS A 45 -5.15 5.76 -9.73
C LYS A 45 -5.04 7.28 -9.74
N ALA A 46 -5.89 7.93 -10.53
CA ALA A 46 -6.02 9.37 -10.52
C ALA A 46 -6.54 9.89 -9.17
N SER A 47 -6.13 11.10 -8.82
CA SER A 47 -6.52 11.77 -7.57
C SER A 47 -8.02 12.04 -7.49
N GLY A 48 -8.61 11.95 -6.29
CA GLY A 48 -9.98 12.39 -5.98
C GLY A 48 -11.08 11.33 -6.15
N GLY A 49 -10.81 10.18 -6.78
CA GLY A 49 -11.81 9.10 -6.90
C GLY A 49 -11.79 8.14 -5.70
N SER A 50 -12.95 7.55 -5.37
CA SER A 50 -13.06 6.47 -4.39
C SER A 50 -12.61 5.12 -4.98
N PHE A 51 -12.19 4.20 -4.12
CA PHE A 51 -12.00 2.80 -4.49
C PHE A 51 -13.34 2.12 -4.87
N ALA A 52 -14.46 2.57 -4.28
CA ALA A 52 -15.79 2.07 -4.62
C ALA A 52 -16.14 2.30 -6.09
N ASP A 53 -15.80 3.49 -6.60
CA ASP A 53 -16.13 3.92 -7.97
C ASP A 53 -14.99 3.68 -8.95
N CYS A 54 -13.99 2.89 -8.55
CA CYS A 54 -12.81 2.65 -9.36
C CYS A 54 -13.19 1.92 -10.65
N ALA A 55 -12.70 2.44 -11.77
CA ALA A 55 -12.92 1.92 -13.13
C ALA A 55 -11.63 2.15 -13.95
N PRO A 56 -11.41 1.42 -15.06
CA PRO A 56 -10.16 1.53 -15.81
C PRO A 56 -9.84 2.94 -16.35
N ASP A 57 -10.85 3.75 -16.63
CA ASP A 57 -10.72 5.15 -17.06
C ASP A 57 -10.30 6.11 -15.94
N LYS A 58 -10.25 5.64 -14.69
CA LYS A 58 -9.80 6.40 -13.51
C LYS A 58 -8.30 6.23 -13.26
N PHE A 59 -7.59 5.56 -14.14
CA PHE A 59 -6.15 5.41 -14.06
C PHE A 59 -5.42 6.25 -15.09
N VAL A 60 -4.24 6.69 -14.73
CA VAL A 60 -3.28 7.39 -15.60
C VAL A 60 -1.95 6.65 -15.61
N ILE A 61 -1.16 6.86 -16.66
CA ILE A 61 0.21 6.34 -16.73
C ILE A 61 1.17 7.46 -16.38
N THR A 62 2.10 7.19 -15.47
CA THR A 62 3.19 8.09 -15.09
C THR A 62 4.53 7.40 -15.24
N ASP A 63 5.60 8.17 -15.30
CA ASP A 63 6.93 7.67 -14.96
C ASP A 63 7.05 7.46 -13.44
N PHE A 64 8.20 6.94 -12.97
CA PHE A 64 8.45 6.74 -11.54
C PHE A 64 8.75 8.04 -10.78
N ASP A 65 8.84 9.17 -11.47
CA ASP A 65 8.90 10.50 -10.87
C ASP A 65 7.52 11.15 -10.74
N GLY A 66 6.45 10.40 -11.08
CA GLY A 66 5.08 10.86 -10.99
C GLY A 66 4.65 11.82 -12.09
N ASN A 67 5.46 12.01 -13.12
CA ASN A 67 5.09 12.83 -14.27
C ASN A 67 4.07 12.10 -15.14
N LEU A 68 2.98 12.79 -15.49
CA LEU A 68 1.93 12.24 -16.35
C LEU A 68 2.47 11.97 -17.76
N VAL A 69 2.31 10.73 -18.21
CA VAL A 69 2.71 10.28 -19.56
C VAL A 69 1.48 10.05 -20.45
N GLU A 70 0.41 9.42 -19.90
CA GLU A 70 -0.82 9.13 -20.67
C GLU A 70 -2.02 9.12 -19.73
N GLY A 71 -3.19 9.53 -20.23
CA GLY A 71 -4.46 9.56 -19.52
C GLY A 71 -4.90 10.95 -19.13
N GLU A 72 -6.11 11.05 -18.57
CA GLU A 72 -6.72 12.31 -18.14
C GLU A 72 -6.81 12.36 -16.61
N GLY A 73 -6.47 13.52 -16.03
CA GLY A 73 -6.52 13.73 -14.60
C GLY A 73 -5.13 13.89 -13.96
N LYS A 74 -5.13 14.21 -12.67
CA LYS A 74 -3.88 14.33 -11.89
C LYS A 74 -3.54 12.96 -11.29
N PRO A 75 -2.29 12.50 -11.39
CA PRO A 75 -1.83 11.34 -10.64
C PRO A 75 -2.07 11.53 -9.13
N THR A 76 -2.12 10.43 -8.39
CA THR A 76 -2.10 10.51 -6.92
C THR A 76 -0.91 11.35 -6.44
N ARG A 77 -1.08 12.04 -5.32
CA ARG A 77 0.00 12.82 -4.69
C ARG A 77 1.15 11.96 -4.19
N GLU A 78 0.93 10.64 -4.04
CA GLU A 78 1.93 9.68 -3.57
C GLU A 78 2.59 8.89 -4.70
N ALA A 79 2.41 9.31 -5.94
CA ALA A 79 3.05 8.68 -7.11
C ALA A 79 4.59 8.56 -6.96
N LEU A 80 5.23 9.54 -6.31
CA LEU A 80 6.67 9.50 -6.02
C LEU A 80 7.06 8.35 -5.08
N LEU A 81 6.26 8.07 -4.05
CA LEU A 81 6.48 6.93 -3.15
C LEU A 81 6.33 5.60 -3.90
N HIS A 82 5.30 5.47 -4.74
CA HIS A 82 5.12 4.27 -5.56
C HIS A 82 6.29 4.07 -6.53
N GLY A 83 6.72 5.13 -7.20
CA GLY A 83 7.88 5.10 -8.09
C GLY A 83 9.18 4.73 -7.36
N LEU A 84 9.40 5.23 -6.14
CA LEU A 84 10.51 4.82 -5.29
C LEU A 84 10.49 3.30 -5.04
N LEU A 85 9.35 2.77 -4.60
CA LEU A 85 9.20 1.34 -4.32
C LEU A 85 9.51 0.48 -5.55
N TYR A 86 9.08 0.90 -6.75
CA TYR A 86 9.43 0.21 -7.98
C TYR A 86 10.93 0.28 -8.33
N ARG A 87 11.64 1.34 -7.94
CA ARG A 87 13.09 1.46 -8.16
C ARG A 87 13.89 0.59 -7.22
N ILE A 88 13.54 0.58 -5.93
CA ILE A 88 14.33 -0.12 -4.90
C ILE A 88 13.97 -1.60 -4.77
N CYS A 89 12.77 -2.01 -5.21
CA CYS A 89 12.27 -3.37 -5.14
C CYS A 89 11.90 -3.90 -6.53
N PRO A 90 12.83 -4.48 -7.30
CA PRO A 90 12.57 -4.96 -8.67
C PRO A 90 11.45 -6.00 -8.78
N GLU A 91 11.24 -6.81 -7.74
CA GLU A 91 10.22 -7.86 -7.67
C GLU A 91 8.81 -7.29 -7.37
N VAL A 92 8.73 -6.03 -6.91
CA VAL A 92 7.45 -5.37 -6.65
C VAL A 92 6.87 -4.87 -7.97
N ASN A 93 5.67 -5.34 -8.29
CA ASN A 93 4.91 -4.94 -9.48
C ASN A 93 3.62 -4.21 -9.17
N ALA A 94 3.18 -4.17 -7.89
CA ALA A 94 2.03 -3.39 -7.48
C ALA A 94 2.19 -2.83 -6.07
N VAL A 95 1.54 -1.70 -5.83
CA VAL A 95 1.49 -1.00 -4.54
C VAL A 95 0.03 -0.67 -4.22
N VAL A 96 -0.37 -0.97 -2.99
CA VAL A 96 -1.68 -0.62 -2.42
C VAL A 96 -1.46 0.20 -1.15
N HIS A 97 -1.86 1.45 -1.16
CA HIS A 97 -1.86 2.31 0.01
C HIS A 97 -3.29 2.53 0.49
N THR A 98 -3.53 2.28 1.78
CA THR A 98 -4.85 2.41 2.42
C THR A 98 -4.76 3.11 3.77
N HIS A 99 -5.84 3.82 4.12
CA HIS A 99 -6.02 4.42 5.45
C HIS A 99 -6.76 3.45 6.37
N SER A 100 -6.16 2.29 6.59
CA SER A 100 -6.72 1.16 7.32
C SER A 100 -6.81 1.43 8.82
N PRO A 101 -7.99 1.32 9.45
CA PRO A 101 -8.20 1.81 10.82
C PRO A 101 -7.33 1.14 11.90
N TYR A 102 -7.18 -0.17 11.86
CA TYR A 102 -6.38 -0.87 12.87
C TYR A 102 -4.88 -0.68 12.64
N SER A 103 -4.45 -0.58 11.38
CA SER A 103 -3.07 -0.26 11.04
C SER A 103 -2.69 1.14 11.52
N ILE A 104 -3.56 2.14 11.34
CA ILE A 104 -3.37 3.50 11.88
C ILE A 104 -3.31 3.46 13.40
N ALA A 105 -4.27 2.77 14.05
CA ALA A 105 -4.31 2.66 15.50
C ALA A 105 -3.06 1.97 16.08
N TRP A 106 -2.53 0.95 15.41
CA TRP A 106 -1.27 0.34 15.82
C TRP A 106 -0.09 1.28 15.59
N ALA A 107 -0.02 1.91 14.41
CA ALA A 107 1.08 2.80 14.03
C ALA A 107 1.26 3.98 14.99
N SER A 108 0.19 4.45 15.66
CA SER A 108 0.28 5.49 16.70
C SER A 108 1.13 5.10 17.91
N THR A 109 1.46 3.81 18.05
CA THR A 109 2.41 3.34 19.08
C THR A 109 3.87 3.55 18.69
N GLU A 110 4.15 3.87 17.44
CA GLU A 110 5.49 3.98 16.83
C GLU A 110 6.33 2.69 16.89
N LYS A 111 5.68 1.56 17.21
CA LYS A 111 6.35 0.25 17.32
C LYS A 111 6.09 -0.59 16.07
N PRO A 112 7.03 -1.45 15.68
CA PRO A 112 6.77 -2.46 14.66
C PRO A 112 5.54 -3.30 15.01
N LEU A 113 4.71 -3.64 14.02
CA LEU A 113 3.56 -4.52 14.20
C LEU A 113 4.04 -5.98 14.28
N PRO A 114 3.85 -6.67 15.43
CA PRO A 114 4.32 -8.03 15.60
C PRO A 114 3.42 -9.04 14.89
N ARG A 115 4.01 -10.11 14.39
CA ARG A 115 3.29 -11.26 13.82
C ARG A 115 2.66 -12.09 14.94
N THR A 116 1.44 -11.75 15.33
CA THR A 116 0.77 -12.27 16.54
C THR A 116 0.00 -13.57 16.34
N THR A 117 -0.24 -13.99 15.09
CA THR A 117 -0.98 -15.20 14.74
C THR A 117 -0.09 -16.20 13.99
N TRP A 118 -0.47 -17.48 13.95
CA TRP A 118 0.19 -18.46 13.09
C TRP A 118 0.06 -18.09 11.61
N HIS A 119 -1.09 -17.52 11.21
CA HIS A 119 -1.31 -17.06 9.84
C HIS A 119 -0.31 -15.94 9.47
N SER A 120 -0.17 -14.91 10.30
CA SER A 120 0.79 -13.83 10.04
C SER A 120 2.24 -14.34 10.05
N LYS A 121 2.61 -15.25 10.99
CA LYS A 121 3.96 -15.83 11.04
C LYS A 121 4.31 -16.68 9.82
N LEU A 122 3.30 -17.32 9.20
CA LEU A 122 3.48 -18.13 7.99
C LEU A 122 3.68 -17.27 6.74
N LYS A 123 3.00 -16.13 6.67
CA LYS A 123 2.91 -15.31 5.45
C LYS A 123 3.80 -14.07 5.44
N ILE A 124 4.20 -13.59 6.59
CA ILE A 124 4.99 -12.36 6.74
C ILE A 124 6.39 -12.72 7.22
N CYS A 125 7.43 -12.27 6.53
CA CYS A 125 8.82 -12.61 6.78
C CYS A 125 9.37 -12.02 8.10
N ALA A 126 8.96 -10.79 8.47
CA ALA A 126 9.41 -10.05 9.64
C ALA A 126 8.25 -9.27 10.28
N ASP A 127 8.44 -8.72 11.48
CA ASP A 127 7.49 -7.75 12.04
C ASP A 127 7.44 -6.52 11.14
N ILE A 128 6.24 -5.94 10.97
CA ILE A 128 6.03 -4.86 10.00
C ILE A 128 6.54 -3.52 10.57
N PRO A 129 7.49 -2.87 9.90
CA PRO A 129 8.03 -1.58 10.35
C PRO A 129 6.95 -0.50 10.41
N THR A 130 7.09 0.41 11.38
CA THR A 130 6.29 1.63 11.50
C THR A 130 7.21 2.84 11.31
N LEU A 131 6.91 3.68 10.33
CA LEU A 131 7.67 4.87 10.03
C LEU A 131 6.94 6.12 10.54
N ASN A 132 7.61 6.92 11.35
CA ASN A 132 7.10 8.22 11.79
C ASN A 132 7.54 9.28 10.78
N VAL A 133 6.67 9.53 9.78
CA VAL A 133 6.86 10.57 8.78
C VAL A 133 5.97 11.76 9.16
N PRO A 134 6.53 12.91 9.59
CA PRO A 134 5.74 14.04 10.06
C PRO A 134 5.11 14.83 8.90
N ALA A 135 4.40 14.13 8.03
CA ALA A 135 3.73 14.69 6.85
C ALA A 135 2.57 13.80 6.41
N ALA A 136 1.57 14.41 5.79
CA ALA A 136 0.43 13.69 5.20
C ALA A 136 0.78 12.87 3.93
N MET A 137 2.04 12.84 3.54
CA MET A 137 2.59 12.10 2.39
C MET A 137 4.05 11.79 2.67
N VAL A 138 4.56 10.67 2.17
CA VAL A 138 6.00 10.40 2.16
C VAL A 138 6.65 11.20 1.04
N LYS A 139 7.28 12.31 1.41
CA LYS A 139 8.02 13.19 0.48
C LYS A 139 9.44 12.68 0.26
N PRO A 140 10.15 13.16 -0.80
CA PRO A 140 11.52 12.73 -1.10
C PRO A 140 12.51 12.86 0.07
N GLU A 141 12.33 13.84 0.95
CA GLU A 141 13.14 14.02 2.16
C GLU A 141 13.08 12.86 3.17
N TYR A 142 12.05 12.01 3.07
CA TYR A 142 11.85 10.82 3.92
C TYR A 142 12.11 9.49 3.20
N PHE A 143 12.51 9.52 1.94
CA PHE A 143 12.70 8.30 1.13
C PHE A 143 13.76 7.37 1.72
N SER A 144 14.80 7.92 2.33
CA SER A 144 15.83 7.12 2.99
C SER A 144 15.29 6.19 4.06
N MET A 145 14.20 6.57 4.76
CA MET A 145 13.55 5.70 5.76
C MET A 145 12.93 4.46 5.09
N VAL A 146 12.32 4.64 3.91
CA VAL A 146 11.74 3.54 3.14
C VAL A 146 12.83 2.67 2.53
N GLU A 147 13.89 3.27 2.00
CA GLU A 147 15.04 2.55 1.44
C GLU A 147 15.71 1.68 2.50
N GLU A 148 15.86 2.17 3.73
CA GLU A 148 16.50 1.46 4.83
C GLU A 148 15.76 0.19 5.23
N ILE A 149 14.42 0.25 5.40
CA ILE A 149 13.62 -0.92 5.77
C ILE A 149 13.66 -2.01 4.69
N TYR A 150 13.64 -1.64 3.40
CA TYR A 150 13.73 -2.62 2.31
C TYR A 150 15.17 -3.11 2.06
N LYS A 151 16.18 -2.33 2.42
CA LYS A 151 17.56 -2.80 2.43
C LYS A 151 17.80 -3.87 3.51
N GLU A 152 17.19 -3.70 4.69
CA GLU A 152 17.26 -4.68 5.78
C GLU A 152 16.43 -5.93 5.49
N ASN A 153 15.24 -5.76 4.90
CA ASN A 153 14.29 -6.83 4.63
C ASN A 153 13.66 -6.66 3.24
N PRO A 154 14.31 -7.14 2.18
CA PRO A 154 13.82 -6.97 0.80
C PRO A 154 12.46 -7.59 0.52
N ASP A 155 12.07 -8.60 1.29
CA ASP A 155 10.81 -9.36 1.13
C ASP A 155 9.66 -8.81 2.00
N LEU A 156 9.81 -7.61 2.59
CA LEU A 156 8.74 -7.00 3.37
C LEU A 156 7.48 -6.78 2.51
N PRO A 157 6.32 -7.32 2.94
CA PRO A 157 5.07 -7.13 2.19
C PRO A 157 4.44 -5.76 2.39
N ALA A 158 4.85 -5.02 3.45
CA ALA A 158 4.26 -3.74 3.81
C ALA A 158 5.07 -2.98 4.85
N PHE A 159 4.73 -1.70 5.05
CA PHE A 159 5.10 -0.90 6.21
C PHE A 159 3.95 0.00 6.64
N LEU A 160 3.97 0.45 7.90
CA LEU A 160 2.97 1.35 8.46
C LEU A 160 3.52 2.78 8.52
N LEU A 161 2.62 3.74 8.40
CA LEU A 161 2.88 5.17 8.56
C LEU A 161 2.09 5.69 9.75
N VAL A 162 2.77 6.33 10.70
CA VAL A 162 2.13 6.93 11.89
C VAL A 162 1.06 7.93 11.46
N ASP A 163 -0.13 7.83 12.08
CA ASP A 163 -1.30 8.68 11.83
C ASP A 163 -1.75 8.79 10.36
N HIS A 164 -1.33 7.83 9.51
CA HIS A 164 -1.63 7.90 8.08
C HIS A 164 -2.24 6.60 7.54
N GLY A 165 -1.55 5.48 7.63
CA GLY A 165 -2.07 4.23 7.09
C GLY A 165 -1.02 3.18 6.87
N LEU A 166 -1.32 2.30 5.90
CA LEU A 166 -0.44 1.23 5.50
C LEU A 166 -0.09 1.34 4.01
N VAL A 167 1.14 0.95 3.67
CA VAL A 167 1.60 0.78 2.29
C VAL A 167 1.98 -0.68 2.10
N ALA A 168 1.25 -1.39 1.27
CA ALA A 168 1.50 -2.78 0.93
C ALA A 168 2.04 -2.91 -0.51
N VAL A 169 2.94 -3.85 -0.70
CA VAL A 169 3.55 -4.16 -2.00
C VAL A 169 3.28 -5.61 -2.39
N GLY A 170 3.35 -5.91 -3.68
CA GLY A 170 3.15 -7.26 -4.17
C GLY A 170 3.65 -7.48 -5.59
N LYS A 171 3.68 -8.75 -5.99
CA LYS A 171 4.06 -9.16 -7.35
C LYS A 171 2.99 -8.84 -8.42
N ASP A 172 1.77 -8.54 -7.99
CA ASP A 172 0.62 -8.11 -8.80
C ASP A 172 -0.37 -7.35 -7.89
N ALA A 173 -1.40 -6.74 -8.48
CA ALA A 173 -2.35 -5.90 -7.76
C ALA A 173 -3.14 -6.67 -6.68
N ILE A 174 -3.52 -7.90 -6.99
CA ILE A 174 -4.28 -8.76 -6.05
C ILE A 174 -3.39 -9.21 -4.89
N ASN A 175 -2.13 -9.54 -5.16
CA ASN A 175 -1.20 -9.92 -4.10
C ASN A 175 -0.88 -8.73 -3.16
N ALA A 176 -0.70 -7.52 -3.70
CA ALA A 176 -0.51 -6.33 -2.88
C ALA A 176 -1.73 -6.03 -1.99
N GLU A 177 -2.94 -6.21 -2.54
CA GLU A 177 -4.18 -6.05 -1.80
C GLU A 177 -4.33 -7.11 -0.70
N HIS A 178 -4.09 -8.38 -0.99
CA HIS A 178 -4.10 -9.45 0.02
C HIS A 178 -3.07 -9.20 1.14
N ASN A 179 -1.92 -8.61 0.82
CA ASN A 179 -0.96 -8.19 1.84
C ASN A 179 -1.55 -7.06 2.70
N ALA A 180 -2.25 -6.09 2.09
CA ALA A 180 -2.91 -5.02 2.85
C ALA A 180 -3.98 -5.58 3.80
N GLU A 181 -4.83 -6.51 3.36
CA GLU A 181 -5.80 -7.20 4.21
C GLU A 181 -5.13 -7.93 5.38
N LEU A 182 -4.08 -8.69 5.10
CA LEU A 182 -3.38 -9.47 6.12
C LEU A 182 -2.72 -8.59 7.18
N ILE A 183 -2.15 -7.44 6.78
CA ILE A 183 -1.54 -6.51 7.73
C ILE A 183 -2.62 -5.85 8.59
N GLU A 184 -3.74 -5.43 8.01
CA GLU A 184 -4.86 -4.87 8.76
C GLU A 184 -5.45 -5.89 9.76
N GLU A 185 -5.66 -7.16 9.34
CA GLU A 185 -6.08 -8.25 10.23
C GLU A 185 -5.07 -8.46 11.37
N THR A 186 -3.76 -8.44 11.04
CA THR A 186 -2.71 -8.62 12.04
C THR A 186 -2.73 -7.49 13.07
N ALA A 187 -2.93 -6.24 12.64
CA ALA A 187 -3.05 -5.09 13.53
C ALA A 187 -4.30 -5.19 14.41
N GLN A 188 -5.45 -5.56 13.82
CA GLN A 188 -6.70 -5.78 14.54
C GLN A 188 -6.52 -6.83 15.65
N VAL A 189 -5.96 -7.98 15.31
CA VAL A 189 -5.75 -9.07 16.28
C VAL A 189 -4.74 -8.66 17.35
N ALA A 190 -3.67 -7.95 17.01
CA ALA A 190 -2.68 -7.47 17.98
C ALA A 190 -3.33 -6.54 19.02
N ILE A 191 -4.15 -5.58 18.58
CA ILE A 191 -4.87 -4.65 19.45
C ILE A 191 -5.87 -5.38 20.33
N LEU A 192 -6.68 -6.29 19.75
CA LEU A 192 -7.68 -7.05 20.50
C LEU A 192 -7.04 -7.97 21.54
N LYS A 193 -5.93 -8.65 21.20
CA LYS A 193 -5.19 -9.48 22.18
C LYS A 193 -4.65 -8.65 23.33
N ALA A 194 -4.12 -7.46 23.06
CA ALA A 194 -3.67 -6.56 24.12
C ALA A 194 -4.83 -6.09 25.03
N ALA A 195 -6.02 -5.83 24.46
CA ALA A 195 -7.20 -5.48 25.21
C ALA A 195 -7.70 -6.64 26.09
N VAL A 196 -7.81 -7.86 25.54
CA VAL A 196 -8.23 -9.07 26.27
C VAL A 196 -7.27 -9.35 27.44
N SER A 197 -5.95 -9.25 27.20
CA SER A 197 -4.95 -9.44 28.27
C SER A 197 -5.11 -8.45 29.44
N LYS A 198 -5.49 -7.18 29.15
CA LYS A 198 -5.75 -6.18 30.20
C LYS A 198 -7.01 -6.47 31.02
N LEU A 199 -7.96 -7.23 30.47
CA LEU A 199 -9.17 -7.65 31.15
C LEU A 199 -8.97 -8.87 32.07
N GLY A 200 -7.78 -9.49 32.04
CA GLY A 200 -7.47 -10.68 32.83
C GLY A 200 -8.12 -11.96 32.30
N LEU A 201 -8.51 -11.96 31.03
CA LEU A 201 -9.13 -13.10 30.33
C LEU A 201 -8.09 -13.94 29.57
#